data_ce38b76da8cbbee9ad11b8ba2e6753de
#
_entry.id   ce38b76da8cbbee9ad11b8ba2e6753de
#
_cell.length_a   1.000
_cell.length_b   1.000
_cell.length_c   1.000
_cell.angle_alpha   90.00
_cell.angle_beta   90.00
_cell.angle_gamma   90.00
#
_symmetry.space_group_name_H-M   'P 1'
#
loop_
_entity.id
_entity.type
_entity.pdbx_description
1 polymer ?
#
loop_
_entity_poly.entity_id
_entity_poly.type
_entity_poly.pdbx_seq_one_letter_code
_entity_poly.pdbx_strand_id
1 'polypeptide(L)'
;MDTYRAVLIGCGRMGATIDDEVAGRPHSYIPYSHAAGHTAADRVELVAAADIDGAQLAAARDRYGIPRGYSDYREMIDAESPDIVSIATRPGPHLEMVRAAAEGGVPAIYCEKPLCQSMAEADELVSICQSEGVIFNLGVNRRFIPLYRTVRDRIADGAIGEVRAITGHVGGGSTLWSHSHFADLLLFLAGDPEVEWVQAEAACDADDLEGNRLRTDPALSMGYVRFATGVRGYLTRGSGTEFEIDGTDGKIRTTNNGLDAAMRVPEGDWNLLEETSFPTPEPRSGTLGCIEELVAALDGDADTSAPIEVAAAGHELCLGWLQSQLAEGKRIELPLEDRSFSVEPGDW
;
A
#
# COMPACT_ATOMS: atom_id res chain seq x y z
N MET A 1 29.77 -4.69 -0.34
CA MET A 1 28.43 -4.27 0.10
C MET A 1 27.91 -5.35 1.03
N ASP A 2 27.34 -4.99 2.15
CA ASP A 2 26.89 -5.93 3.15
C ASP A 2 25.59 -6.63 2.70
N THR A 3 25.36 -7.85 3.16
CA THR A 3 24.13 -8.59 2.94
C THR A 3 23.23 -8.42 4.16
N TYR A 4 21.99 -8.01 3.95
CA TYR A 4 21.01 -7.80 5.01
C TYR A 4 20.26 -9.09 5.34
N ARG A 5 20.06 -9.34 6.61
CA ARG A 5 19.33 -10.49 7.15
C ARG A 5 17.85 -10.15 7.27
N ALA A 6 17.01 -10.86 6.54
CA ALA A 6 15.56 -10.69 6.61
C ALA A 6 14.90 -11.86 7.33
N VAL A 7 13.79 -11.57 8.01
CA VAL A 7 12.89 -12.59 8.58
C VAL A 7 11.46 -12.31 8.15
N LEU A 8 10.64 -13.37 8.08
CA LEU A 8 9.24 -13.29 7.66
C LEU A 8 8.30 -13.71 8.80
N ILE A 9 7.31 -12.90 9.11
CA ILE A 9 6.22 -13.19 10.02
C ILE A 9 4.93 -13.41 9.19
N GLY A 10 4.38 -14.63 9.23
CA GLY A 10 3.25 -15.06 8.42
C GLY A 10 3.67 -15.70 7.11
N CYS A 11 3.44 -17.01 6.99
CA CYS A 11 3.77 -17.85 5.84
C CYS A 11 2.55 -18.20 4.97
N GLY A 12 1.47 -17.45 5.16
CA GLY A 12 0.23 -17.62 4.40
C GLY A 12 0.32 -17.08 2.97
N ARG A 13 -0.84 -16.66 2.46
CA ARG A 13 -1.02 -16.24 1.06
C ARG A 13 0.01 -15.18 0.62
N MET A 14 0.01 -14.00 1.25
CA MET A 14 0.95 -12.91 0.89
C MET A 14 2.37 -13.22 1.35
N GLY A 15 2.53 -13.98 2.44
CA GLY A 15 3.85 -14.38 2.92
C GLY A 15 4.60 -15.29 1.94
N ALA A 16 3.92 -16.30 1.35
CA ALA A 16 4.63 -17.37 0.64
C ALA A 16 3.94 -17.99 -0.59
N THR A 17 2.61 -17.90 -0.75
CA THR A 17 1.91 -18.76 -1.74
C THR A 17 1.20 -18.03 -2.87
N ILE A 18 0.98 -16.72 -2.80
CA ILE A 18 0.23 -15.95 -3.79
C ILE A 18 0.84 -16.02 -5.19
N ASP A 19 2.14 -16.26 -5.33
CA ASP A 19 2.80 -16.39 -6.63
C ASP A 19 2.14 -17.45 -7.50
N ASP A 20 1.62 -18.53 -6.92
CA ASP A 20 0.92 -19.61 -7.64
C ASP A 20 -0.43 -19.15 -8.20
N GLU A 21 -1.12 -18.22 -7.49
CA GLU A 21 -2.41 -17.70 -7.91
C GLU A 21 -2.30 -16.66 -9.04
N VAL A 22 -1.19 -15.92 -9.05
CA VAL A 22 -0.96 -14.80 -9.97
C VAL A 22 -0.08 -15.19 -11.16
N ALA A 23 0.54 -16.34 -11.13
CA ALA A 23 1.40 -16.84 -12.19
C ALA A 23 0.70 -16.79 -13.56
N GLY A 24 1.33 -16.18 -14.55
CA GLY A 24 0.80 -16.03 -15.90
C GLY A 24 -0.29 -14.96 -16.09
N ARG A 25 -0.64 -14.19 -15.03
CA ARG A 25 -1.50 -13.02 -15.19
C ARG A 25 -0.68 -11.82 -15.67
N PRO A 26 -1.05 -11.17 -16.79
CA PRO A 26 -0.23 -10.11 -17.40
C PRO A 26 0.09 -8.92 -16.47
N HIS A 27 -0.79 -8.64 -15.49
CA HIS A 27 -0.68 -7.50 -14.56
C HIS A 27 -0.08 -7.87 -13.20
N SER A 28 0.45 -9.07 -13.06
CA SER A 28 1.03 -9.55 -11.79
C SER A 28 2.48 -9.94 -12.03
N TYR A 29 3.37 -9.05 -11.69
CA TYR A 29 4.80 -9.25 -11.87
C TYR A 29 5.37 -10.03 -10.68
N ILE A 30 5.91 -11.21 -10.97
CA ILE A 30 6.58 -12.05 -9.97
C ILE A 30 8.02 -11.52 -9.77
N PRO A 31 8.55 -11.57 -8.53
CA PRO A 31 8.00 -12.16 -7.30
C PRO A 31 6.86 -11.34 -6.70
N TYR A 32 5.82 -11.98 -6.19
CA TYR A 32 4.66 -11.29 -5.63
C TYR A 32 4.54 -11.49 -4.11
N SER A 33 4.87 -12.67 -3.56
CA SER A 33 4.91 -12.92 -2.12
C SER A 33 6.16 -12.31 -1.47
N HIS A 34 6.09 -12.09 -0.16
CA HIS A 34 7.22 -11.57 0.61
C HIS A 34 8.42 -12.51 0.56
N ALA A 35 8.22 -13.85 0.76
CA ALA A 35 9.30 -14.81 0.70
C ALA A 35 9.99 -14.84 -0.68
N ALA A 36 9.19 -14.83 -1.76
CA ALA A 36 9.73 -14.78 -3.12
C ALA A 36 10.48 -13.46 -3.38
N GLY A 37 9.94 -12.34 -2.89
CA GLY A 37 10.59 -11.01 -2.99
C GLY A 37 11.95 -10.97 -2.31
N HIS A 38 12.03 -11.42 -1.05
CA HIS A 38 13.30 -11.49 -0.33
C HIS A 38 14.31 -12.44 -0.97
N THR A 39 13.85 -13.59 -1.51
CA THR A 39 14.73 -14.53 -2.20
C THR A 39 15.28 -13.98 -3.52
N ALA A 40 14.52 -13.09 -4.17
CA ALA A 40 14.91 -12.47 -5.45
C ALA A 40 15.70 -11.17 -5.28
N ALA A 41 15.64 -10.53 -4.12
CA ALA A 41 16.33 -9.28 -3.86
C ALA A 41 17.83 -9.48 -3.73
N ASP A 42 18.59 -8.67 -4.45
CA ASP A 42 20.05 -8.64 -4.27
C ASP A 42 20.40 -8.18 -2.84
N ARG A 43 21.43 -8.79 -2.24
CA ARG A 43 21.93 -8.41 -0.91
C ARG A 43 20.95 -8.65 0.25
N VAL A 44 19.94 -9.48 0.07
CA VAL A 44 19.01 -9.90 1.14
C VAL A 44 19.08 -11.41 1.30
N GLU A 45 19.20 -11.87 2.54
CA GLU A 45 19.12 -13.28 2.90
C GLU A 45 17.92 -13.51 3.81
N LEU A 46 16.95 -14.31 3.38
CA LEU A 46 15.80 -14.71 4.19
C LEU A 46 16.22 -15.84 5.14
N VAL A 47 16.62 -15.47 6.36
CA VAL A 47 17.26 -16.39 7.31
C VAL A 47 16.30 -17.18 8.18
N ALA A 48 15.09 -16.67 8.41
CA ALA A 48 14.09 -17.34 9.22
C ALA A 48 12.66 -16.91 8.85
N ALA A 49 11.71 -17.74 9.28
CA ALA A 49 10.28 -17.41 9.21
C ALA A 49 9.56 -17.85 10.47
N ALA A 50 8.46 -17.16 10.81
CA ALA A 50 7.59 -17.51 11.91
C ALA A 50 6.14 -17.62 11.43
N ASP A 51 5.45 -18.67 11.84
CA ASP A 51 3.99 -18.83 11.67
C ASP A 51 3.42 -19.69 12.80
N ILE A 52 2.21 -19.36 13.25
CA ILE A 52 1.47 -20.15 14.24
C ILE A 52 0.98 -21.47 13.65
N ASP A 53 0.83 -21.56 12.32
CA ASP A 53 0.54 -22.78 11.59
C ASP A 53 1.83 -23.46 11.14
N GLY A 54 2.20 -24.52 11.85
CA GLY A 54 3.41 -25.28 11.56
C GLY A 54 3.46 -25.91 10.16
N ALA A 55 2.31 -26.17 9.54
CA ALA A 55 2.25 -26.73 8.18
C ALA A 55 2.58 -25.65 7.14
N GLN A 56 2.02 -24.44 7.29
CA GLN A 56 2.36 -23.30 6.42
C GLN A 56 3.85 -22.92 6.58
N LEU A 57 4.35 -22.89 7.81
CA LEU A 57 5.75 -22.63 8.09
C LEU A 57 6.67 -23.64 7.40
N ALA A 58 6.38 -24.94 7.54
CA ALA A 58 7.18 -25.99 6.91
C ALA A 58 7.17 -25.87 5.38
N ALA A 59 6.00 -25.65 4.77
CA ALA A 59 5.87 -25.50 3.33
C ALA A 59 6.64 -24.28 2.79
N ALA A 60 6.57 -23.14 3.48
CA ALA A 60 7.32 -21.95 3.09
C ALA A 60 8.83 -22.16 3.20
N ARG A 61 9.29 -22.81 4.28
CA ARG A 61 10.70 -23.13 4.47
C ARG A 61 11.23 -24.06 3.38
N ASP A 62 10.51 -25.10 3.06
CA ASP A 62 10.88 -26.04 2.00
C ASP A 62 10.94 -25.39 0.63
N ARG A 63 9.95 -24.52 0.34
CA ARG A 63 9.84 -23.84 -0.96
C ARG A 63 10.95 -22.82 -1.21
N TYR A 64 11.29 -22.04 -0.21
CA TYR A 64 12.23 -20.91 -0.33
C TYR A 64 13.59 -21.17 0.31
N GLY A 65 13.83 -22.37 0.82
CA GLY A 65 15.10 -22.74 1.44
C GLY A 65 15.38 -22.00 2.75
N ILE A 66 14.34 -21.59 3.51
CA ILE A 66 14.49 -20.81 4.72
C ILE A 66 15.07 -21.71 5.84
N PRO A 67 16.27 -21.42 6.37
CA PRO A 67 16.97 -22.37 7.24
C PRO A 67 16.31 -22.56 8.60
N ARG A 68 15.70 -21.53 9.18
CA ARG A 68 15.13 -21.59 10.53
C ARG A 68 13.64 -21.25 10.54
N GLY A 69 12.90 -21.91 11.42
CA GLY A 69 11.46 -21.72 11.59
C GLY A 69 11.09 -21.61 13.06
N TYR A 70 10.14 -20.70 13.36
CA TYR A 70 9.69 -20.39 14.71
C TYR A 70 8.17 -20.41 14.77
N SER A 71 7.61 -20.80 15.92
CA SER A 71 6.17 -20.65 16.18
C SER A 71 5.84 -19.31 16.85
N ASP A 72 6.84 -18.64 17.40
CA ASP A 72 6.72 -17.31 18.01
C ASP A 72 7.70 -16.35 17.30
N TYR A 73 7.17 -15.27 16.75
CA TYR A 73 7.96 -14.27 16.05
C TYR A 73 8.88 -13.46 16.97
N ARG A 74 8.54 -13.34 18.27
CA ARG A 74 9.39 -12.67 19.26
C ARG A 74 10.69 -13.44 19.50
N GLU A 75 10.56 -14.76 19.69
CA GLU A 75 11.71 -15.64 19.79
C GLU A 75 12.58 -15.58 18.52
N MET A 76 11.95 -15.47 17.34
CA MET A 76 12.66 -15.32 16.08
C MET A 76 13.46 -14.01 16.02
N ILE A 77 12.84 -12.87 16.36
CA ILE A 77 13.49 -11.56 16.35
C ILE A 77 14.69 -11.56 17.31
N ASP A 78 14.51 -12.04 18.53
CA ASP A 78 15.57 -12.11 19.55
C ASP A 78 16.75 -13.00 19.11
N ALA A 79 16.46 -14.17 18.53
CA ALA A 79 17.47 -15.14 18.13
C ALA A 79 18.25 -14.74 16.87
N GLU A 80 17.56 -14.08 15.91
CA GLU A 80 18.12 -13.79 14.59
C GLU A 80 18.73 -12.40 14.48
N SER A 81 18.30 -11.45 15.32
CA SER A 81 18.70 -10.04 15.25
C SER A 81 18.70 -9.54 13.79
N PRO A 82 17.52 -9.54 13.11
CA PRO A 82 17.43 -9.26 11.68
C PRO A 82 17.59 -7.76 11.38
N ASP A 83 18.03 -7.46 10.15
CA ASP A 83 18.05 -6.10 9.62
C ASP A 83 16.68 -5.72 9.05
N ILE A 84 15.91 -6.69 8.55
CA ILE A 84 14.60 -6.47 7.95
C ILE A 84 13.59 -7.47 8.52
N VAL A 85 12.44 -6.97 9.02
CA VAL A 85 11.28 -7.79 9.37
C VAL A 85 10.18 -7.57 8.34
N SER A 86 9.73 -8.66 7.71
CA SER A 86 8.54 -8.67 6.86
C SER A 86 7.34 -9.19 7.63
N ILE A 87 6.25 -8.42 7.68
CA ILE A 87 5.00 -8.77 8.35
C ILE A 87 3.93 -9.00 7.28
N ALA A 88 3.56 -10.26 7.08
CA ALA A 88 2.62 -10.72 6.05
C ALA A 88 1.40 -11.42 6.66
N THR A 89 0.92 -10.91 7.78
CA THR A 89 -0.25 -11.39 8.51
C THR A 89 -1.51 -10.59 8.17
N ARG A 90 -2.61 -10.88 8.86
CA ARG A 90 -3.80 -10.02 8.88
C ARG A 90 -3.53 -8.77 9.74
N PRO A 91 -4.29 -7.66 9.56
CA PRO A 91 -3.98 -6.38 10.20
C PRO A 91 -4.10 -6.37 11.73
N GLY A 92 -4.94 -7.24 12.32
CA GLY A 92 -5.16 -7.23 13.77
C GLY A 92 -3.88 -7.28 14.63
N PRO A 93 -2.90 -8.14 14.36
CA PRO A 93 -1.66 -8.20 15.13
C PRO A 93 -0.56 -7.24 14.65
N HIS A 94 -0.76 -6.42 13.59
CA HIS A 94 0.31 -5.59 13.02
C HIS A 94 0.94 -4.65 14.06
N LEU A 95 0.13 -3.98 14.89
CA LEU A 95 0.65 -3.07 15.92
C LEU A 95 1.61 -3.78 16.89
N GLU A 96 1.24 -4.96 17.39
CA GLU A 96 2.08 -5.73 18.30
C GLU A 96 3.37 -6.24 17.62
N MET A 97 3.26 -6.65 16.35
CA MET A 97 4.41 -7.17 15.60
C MET A 97 5.41 -6.07 15.23
N VAL A 98 4.91 -4.91 14.80
CA VAL A 98 5.76 -3.72 14.53
C VAL A 98 6.42 -3.25 15.83
N ARG A 99 5.67 -3.18 16.94
CA ARG A 99 6.22 -2.84 18.25
C ARG A 99 7.35 -3.78 18.65
N ALA A 100 7.12 -5.09 18.59
CA ALA A 100 8.13 -6.08 18.97
C ALA A 100 9.39 -6.00 18.08
N ALA A 101 9.23 -5.74 16.79
CA ALA A 101 10.35 -5.54 15.88
C ALA A 101 11.14 -4.26 16.23
N ALA A 102 10.45 -3.14 16.44
CA ALA A 102 11.07 -1.86 16.79
C ALA A 102 11.79 -1.92 18.14
N GLU A 103 11.14 -2.44 19.19
CA GLU A 103 11.74 -2.64 20.53
C GLU A 103 12.89 -3.65 20.52
N GLY A 104 12.86 -4.61 19.59
CA GLY A 104 13.96 -5.56 19.31
C GLY A 104 15.13 -4.94 18.53
N GLY A 105 15.07 -3.65 18.20
CA GLY A 105 16.13 -2.92 17.51
C GLY A 105 16.23 -3.23 16.02
N VAL A 106 15.15 -3.71 15.39
CA VAL A 106 15.11 -3.98 13.96
C VAL A 106 15.05 -2.66 13.19
N PRO A 107 16.02 -2.36 12.31
CA PRO A 107 16.08 -1.05 11.66
C PRO A 107 15.08 -0.86 10.52
N ALA A 108 14.60 -1.95 9.88
CA ALA A 108 13.68 -1.83 8.75
C ALA A 108 12.51 -2.82 8.80
N ILE A 109 11.30 -2.34 8.46
CA ILE A 109 10.06 -3.12 8.46
C ILE A 109 9.32 -3.01 7.13
N TYR A 110 8.97 -4.15 6.54
CA TYR A 110 8.02 -4.28 5.46
C TYR A 110 6.70 -4.85 6.02
N CYS A 111 5.64 -4.06 6.08
CA CYS A 111 4.34 -4.48 6.62
C CYS A 111 3.28 -4.56 5.53
N GLU A 112 2.49 -5.64 5.54
CA GLU A 112 1.33 -5.78 4.64
C GLU A 112 0.21 -4.80 4.97
N LYS A 113 -0.56 -4.49 3.94
CA LYS A 113 -1.81 -3.72 4.05
C LYS A 113 -2.99 -4.65 4.43
N PRO A 114 -4.08 -4.15 5.04
CA PRO A 114 -4.23 -2.80 5.61
C PRO A 114 -3.28 -2.55 6.78
N LEU A 115 -2.91 -1.31 7.03
CA LEU A 115 -1.94 -0.97 8.08
C LEU A 115 -2.36 -1.49 9.46
N CYS A 116 -3.61 -1.25 9.84
CA CYS A 116 -4.20 -1.60 11.13
C CYS A 116 -5.73 -1.56 11.05
N GLN A 117 -6.45 -1.52 12.20
CA GLN A 117 -7.90 -1.52 12.24
C GLN A 117 -8.50 -0.15 12.54
N SER A 118 -7.74 0.78 13.15
CA SER A 118 -8.21 2.11 13.56
C SER A 118 -7.11 3.16 13.42
N MET A 119 -7.48 4.45 13.44
CA MET A 119 -6.48 5.52 13.47
C MET A 119 -5.75 5.60 14.81
N ALA A 120 -6.36 5.19 15.92
CA ALA A 120 -5.67 5.11 17.20
C ALA A 120 -4.47 4.14 17.14
N GLU A 121 -4.64 2.99 16.49
CA GLU A 121 -3.52 2.05 16.23
C GLU A 121 -2.50 2.64 15.25
N ALA A 122 -2.96 3.35 14.21
CA ALA A 122 -2.06 3.99 13.25
C ALA A 122 -1.19 5.08 13.91
N ASP A 123 -1.76 5.90 14.80
CA ASP A 123 -1.03 6.92 15.56
C ASP A 123 0.05 6.30 16.44
N GLU A 124 -0.26 5.17 17.06
CA GLU A 124 0.68 4.42 17.88
C GLU A 124 1.81 3.82 17.02
N LEU A 125 1.50 3.25 15.84
CA LEU A 125 2.48 2.78 14.88
C LEU A 125 3.43 3.89 14.41
N VAL A 126 2.88 5.07 14.08
CA VAL A 126 3.69 6.25 13.72
C VAL A 126 4.62 6.63 14.87
N SER A 127 4.09 6.71 16.09
CA SER A 127 4.88 7.06 17.27
C SER A 127 6.03 6.07 17.54
N ILE A 128 5.77 4.77 17.40
CA ILE A 128 6.79 3.71 17.57
C ILE A 128 7.88 3.84 16.51
N CYS A 129 7.50 3.88 15.22
CA CYS A 129 8.47 3.95 14.14
C CYS A 129 9.35 5.21 14.23
N GLN A 130 8.75 6.36 14.60
CA GLN A 130 9.50 7.61 14.77
C GLN A 130 10.42 7.59 15.98
N SER A 131 9.97 7.07 17.14
CA SER A 131 10.78 7.05 18.36
C SER A 131 11.98 6.11 18.26
N GLU A 132 11.81 4.97 17.58
CA GLU A 132 12.86 3.96 17.41
C GLU A 132 13.67 4.15 16.11
N GLY A 133 13.29 5.11 15.26
CA GLY A 133 13.98 5.40 14.00
C GLY A 133 13.84 4.29 12.96
N VAL A 134 12.70 3.60 12.95
CA VAL A 134 12.43 2.46 12.06
C VAL A 134 12.18 2.95 10.64
N ILE A 135 12.92 2.41 9.68
CA ILE A 135 12.67 2.54 8.25
C ILE A 135 11.47 1.65 7.91
N PHE A 136 10.39 2.25 7.37
CA PHE A 136 9.14 1.54 7.15
C PHE A 136 8.70 1.59 5.70
N ASN A 137 8.15 0.49 5.18
CA ASN A 137 7.38 0.45 3.94
C ASN A 137 6.09 -0.36 4.11
N LEU A 138 4.97 0.19 3.64
CA LEU A 138 3.69 -0.53 3.57
C LEU A 138 3.56 -1.30 2.24
N GLY A 139 2.92 -2.46 2.27
CA GLY A 139 2.68 -3.34 1.12
C GLY A 139 1.67 -2.81 0.09
N VAL A 140 1.71 -1.53 -0.22
CA VAL A 140 0.91 -0.89 -1.28
C VAL A 140 1.63 -1.01 -2.63
N ASN A 141 1.75 -2.23 -3.11
CA ASN A 141 2.64 -2.65 -4.21
C ASN A 141 2.64 -1.76 -5.46
N ARG A 142 1.53 -1.07 -5.78
CA ARG A 142 1.41 -0.25 -7.00
C ARG A 142 2.35 0.94 -6.99
N ARG A 143 2.59 1.55 -5.83
CA ARG A 143 3.55 2.65 -5.64
C ARG A 143 4.97 2.28 -6.08
N PHE A 144 5.33 1.00 -6.01
CA PHE A 144 6.65 0.48 -6.38
C PHE A 144 6.74 -0.04 -7.83
N ILE A 145 5.61 -0.09 -8.57
CA ILE A 145 5.60 -0.52 -9.98
C ILE A 145 6.21 0.59 -10.85
N PRO A 146 7.19 0.27 -11.73
CA PRO A 146 7.89 1.27 -12.54
C PRO A 146 6.98 2.17 -13.37
N LEU A 147 5.86 1.66 -13.90
CA LEU A 147 4.94 2.47 -14.70
C LEU A 147 4.32 3.61 -13.87
N TYR A 148 3.83 3.34 -12.65
CA TYR A 148 3.24 4.38 -11.80
C TYR A 148 4.28 5.40 -11.35
N ARG A 149 5.54 4.97 -11.13
CA ARG A 149 6.67 5.88 -10.86
C ARG A 149 6.95 6.78 -12.05
N THR A 150 7.02 6.20 -13.25
CA THR A 150 7.19 6.98 -14.48
C THR A 150 6.06 8.00 -14.66
N VAL A 151 4.80 7.62 -14.37
CA VAL A 151 3.67 8.56 -14.39
C VAL A 151 3.89 9.71 -13.41
N ARG A 152 4.27 9.41 -12.17
CA ARG A 152 4.57 10.42 -11.14
C ARG A 152 5.71 11.36 -11.56
N ASP A 153 6.79 10.81 -12.11
CA ASP A 153 7.93 11.59 -12.59
C ASP A 153 7.51 12.53 -13.73
N ARG A 154 6.72 12.03 -14.69
CA ARG A 154 6.21 12.87 -15.80
C ARG A 154 5.28 13.98 -15.31
N ILE A 155 4.47 13.71 -14.26
CA ILE A 155 3.66 14.75 -13.61
C ILE A 155 4.57 15.80 -12.97
N ALA A 156 5.58 15.38 -12.21
CA ALA A 156 6.54 16.26 -11.54
C ALA A 156 7.36 17.10 -12.54
N ASP A 157 7.69 16.54 -13.70
CA ASP A 157 8.35 17.23 -14.80
C ASP A 157 7.45 18.24 -15.54
N GLY A 158 6.15 18.32 -15.16
CA GLY A 158 5.19 19.24 -15.77
C GLY A 158 4.64 18.80 -17.13
N ALA A 159 4.73 17.50 -17.48
CA ALA A 159 4.33 16.99 -18.80
C ALA A 159 2.85 17.24 -19.15
N ILE A 160 1.98 17.47 -18.15
CA ILE A 160 0.55 17.78 -18.30
C ILE A 160 0.18 19.11 -17.61
N GLY A 161 1.17 19.94 -17.25
CA GLY A 161 0.97 21.16 -16.47
C GLY A 161 0.58 20.89 -15.02
N GLU A 162 -0.21 21.81 -14.41
CA GLU A 162 -0.69 21.66 -13.03
C GLU A 162 -1.81 20.63 -12.96
N VAL A 163 -1.70 19.65 -12.07
CA VAL A 163 -2.74 18.62 -11.85
C VAL A 163 -3.99 19.27 -11.24
N ARG A 164 -5.14 18.96 -11.82
CA ARG A 164 -6.48 19.43 -11.38
C ARG A 164 -7.27 18.32 -10.71
N ALA A 165 -7.24 17.13 -11.32
CA ALA A 165 -8.01 15.99 -10.83
C ALA A 165 -7.31 14.66 -11.15
N ILE A 166 -7.57 13.66 -10.30
CA ILE A 166 -7.17 12.28 -10.49
C ILE A 166 -8.42 11.41 -10.33
N THR A 167 -8.76 10.64 -11.35
CA THR A 167 -9.93 9.75 -11.34
C THR A 167 -9.49 8.30 -11.48
N GLY A 168 -9.79 7.48 -10.46
CA GLY A 168 -9.61 6.04 -10.50
C GLY A 168 -10.91 5.32 -10.85
N HIS A 169 -10.88 4.45 -11.87
CA HIS A 169 -11.93 3.49 -12.18
C HIS A 169 -11.47 2.13 -11.70
N VAL A 170 -12.10 1.62 -10.64
CA VAL A 170 -11.62 0.42 -9.95
C VAL A 170 -12.73 -0.62 -9.80
N GLY A 171 -12.35 -1.89 -9.80
CA GLY A 171 -13.29 -2.98 -9.60
C GLY A 171 -13.92 -2.94 -8.20
N GLY A 172 -14.97 -3.73 -8.01
CA GLY A 172 -15.57 -3.90 -6.69
C GLY A 172 -14.60 -4.55 -5.72
N GLY A 173 -14.73 -4.20 -4.44
CA GLY A 173 -13.93 -4.74 -3.35
C GLY A 173 -14.21 -3.98 -2.07
N SER A 174 -13.74 -4.50 -0.96
CA SER A 174 -13.88 -3.86 0.34
C SER A 174 -12.90 -2.69 0.51
N THR A 175 -13.24 -1.77 1.38
CA THR A 175 -12.56 -0.46 1.49
C THR A 175 -11.13 -0.61 1.99
N LEU A 176 -10.91 -1.31 3.09
CA LEU A 176 -9.55 -1.47 3.64
C LEU A 176 -8.74 -2.51 2.88
N TRP A 177 -9.35 -3.65 2.54
CA TRP A 177 -8.60 -4.72 1.88
C TRP A 177 -8.21 -4.40 0.44
N SER A 178 -9.16 -3.90 -0.37
CA SER A 178 -8.94 -3.68 -1.80
C SER A 178 -8.62 -2.23 -2.11
N HIS A 179 -9.40 -1.29 -1.56
CA HIS A 179 -9.31 0.11 -1.93
C HIS A 179 -8.19 0.88 -1.22
N SER A 180 -7.54 0.30 -0.18
CA SER A 180 -6.30 0.85 0.38
C SER A 180 -5.20 1.05 -0.69
N HIS A 181 -5.08 0.13 -1.64
CA HIS A 181 -4.17 0.30 -2.78
C HIS A 181 -4.52 1.48 -3.68
N PHE A 182 -5.81 1.82 -3.80
CA PHE A 182 -6.28 2.88 -4.69
C PHE A 182 -6.30 4.22 -3.97
N ALA A 183 -6.58 4.21 -2.66
CA ALA A 183 -6.37 5.37 -1.79
C ALA A 183 -4.90 5.82 -1.83
N ASP A 184 -3.99 4.86 -1.70
CA ASP A 184 -2.55 5.09 -1.83
C ASP A 184 -2.16 5.64 -3.21
N LEU A 185 -2.71 5.09 -4.31
CA LEU A 185 -2.42 5.62 -5.65
C LEU A 185 -2.95 7.03 -5.86
N LEU A 186 -4.09 7.40 -5.28
CA LEU A 186 -4.55 8.80 -5.33
C LEU A 186 -3.57 9.74 -4.64
N LEU A 187 -3.08 9.37 -3.45
CA LEU A 187 -2.04 10.12 -2.73
C LEU A 187 -0.76 10.18 -3.54
N PHE A 188 -0.25 9.04 -3.98
CA PHE A 188 1.00 8.93 -4.73
C PHE A 188 1.02 9.77 -6.01
N LEU A 189 -0.03 9.66 -6.82
CA LEU A 189 -0.14 10.41 -8.08
C LEU A 189 -0.40 11.90 -7.86
N ALA A 190 -0.95 12.30 -6.71
CA ALA A 190 -1.09 13.69 -6.30
C ALA A 190 0.19 14.30 -5.73
N GLY A 191 1.24 13.49 -5.46
CA GLY A 191 2.48 13.93 -4.84
C GLY A 191 2.51 13.83 -3.31
N ASP A 192 1.67 12.97 -2.73
CA ASP A 192 1.49 12.72 -1.30
C ASP A 192 1.17 13.99 -0.48
N PRO A 193 0.23 14.84 -0.92
CA PRO A 193 -0.16 16.04 -0.20
C PRO A 193 -1.07 15.74 0.99
N GLU A 194 -1.17 16.69 1.90
CA GLU A 194 -2.19 16.65 2.95
C GLU A 194 -3.60 16.59 2.37
N VAL A 195 -4.47 15.83 3.04
CA VAL A 195 -5.89 15.73 2.70
C VAL A 195 -6.70 16.69 3.56
N GLU A 196 -7.49 17.57 2.94
CA GLU A 196 -8.36 18.47 3.67
C GLU A 196 -9.64 17.77 4.15
N TRP A 197 -10.31 17.04 3.25
CA TRP A 197 -11.56 16.36 3.55
C TRP A 197 -11.91 15.29 2.53
N VAL A 198 -12.82 14.42 2.92
CA VAL A 198 -13.32 13.30 2.11
C VAL A 198 -14.84 13.22 2.10
N GLN A 199 -15.38 12.51 1.09
CA GLN A 199 -16.79 12.15 1.00
C GLN A 199 -16.93 10.82 0.25
N ALA A 200 -17.89 9.97 0.64
CA ALA A 200 -18.02 8.66 0.02
C ALA A 200 -19.43 8.08 0.09
N GLU A 201 -19.63 7.04 -0.74
CA GLU A 201 -20.73 6.10 -0.68
C GLU A 201 -20.16 4.69 -0.57
N ALA A 202 -20.55 3.94 0.47
CA ALA A 202 -20.12 2.58 0.75
C ALA A 202 -21.31 1.70 1.16
N ALA A 203 -21.12 0.39 1.10
CA ALA A 203 -22.18 -0.59 1.38
C ALA A 203 -22.28 -0.89 2.89
N CYS A 204 -22.51 0.11 3.72
CA CYS A 204 -22.74 -0.03 5.15
C CYS A 204 -23.69 1.07 5.68
N ASP A 205 -24.27 0.81 6.85
CA ASP A 205 -25.09 1.76 7.58
C ASP A 205 -24.90 1.60 9.11
N ALA A 206 -25.68 2.33 9.90
CA ALA A 206 -25.57 2.33 11.36
C ALA A 206 -25.87 0.96 12.01
N ASP A 207 -26.63 0.10 11.34
CA ASP A 207 -26.96 -1.23 11.86
C ASP A 207 -25.77 -2.21 11.75
N ASP A 208 -24.75 -1.86 10.95
CA ASP A 208 -23.52 -2.63 10.84
C ASP A 208 -22.50 -2.33 11.95
N LEU A 209 -22.80 -1.35 12.81
CA LEU A 209 -21.92 -0.98 13.92
C LEU A 209 -22.17 -1.86 15.16
N GLU A 210 -21.09 -2.24 15.81
CA GLU A 210 -21.08 -2.73 17.19
C GLU A 210 -20.25 -1.75 18.04
N GLY A 211 -20.92 -0.89 18.79
CA GLY A 211 -20.26 0.24 19.44
C GLY A 211 -19.70 1.22 18.41
N ASN A 212 -18.38 1.39 18.36
CA ASN A 212 -17.65 2.23 17.39
C ASN A 212 -16.89 1.40 16.35
N ARG A 213 -17.33 0.18 16.08
CA ARG A 213 -16.66 -0.77 15.17
C ARG A 213 -17.63 -1.25 14.10
N LEU A 214 -17.26 -1.15 12.85
CA LEU A 214 -17.91 -1.85 11.76
C LEU A 214 -17.57 -3.35 11.84
N ARG A 215 -18.62 -4.20 11.81
CA ARG A 215 -18.48 -5.67 11.88
C ARG A 215 -17.87 -6.31 10.65
N THR A 216 -17.79 -5.57 9.56
CA THR A 216 -17.23 -6.03 8.28
C THR A 216 -16.55 -4.87 7.57
N ASP A 217 -15.65 -5.18 6.65
CA ASP A 217 -15.04 -4.20 5.73
C ASP A 217 -15.94 -4.01 4.49
N PRO A 218 -16.72 -2.91 4.40
CA PRO A 218 -17.73 -2.75 3.35
C PRO A 218 -17.12 -2.37 1.99
N ALA A 219 -17.86 -2.68 0.92
CA ALA A 219 -17.49 -2.27 -0.41
C ALA A 219 -17.71 -0.76 -0.61
N LEU A 220 -16.74 -0.08 -1.23
CA LEU A 220 -16.82 1.31 -1.64
C LEU A 220 -17.46 1.40 -3.03
N SER A 221 -18.48 2.24 -3.18
CA SER A 221 -19.11 2.57 -4.46
C SER A 221 -18.49 3.80 -5.10
N MET A 222 -18.20 4.81 -4.29
CA MET A 222 -17.59 6.08 -4.71
C MET A 222 -16.80 6.67 -3.55
N GLY A 223 -15.59 7.17 -3.83
CA GLY A 223 -14.79 7.96 -2.91
C GLY A 223 -14.37 9.28 -3.55
N TYR A 224 -14.46 10.35 -2.79
CA TYR A 224 -13.93 11.67 -3.14
C TYR A 224 -12.89 12.08 -2.10
N VAL A 225 -11.84 12.76 -2.56
CA VAL A 225 -10.83 13.39 -1.71
C VAL A 225 -10.51 14.79 -2.21
N ARG A 226 -10.40 15.73 -1.29
CA ARG A 226 -9.90 17.09 -1.52
C ARG A 226 -8.53 17.21 -0.88
N PHE A 227 -7.53 17.46 -1.70
CA PHE A 227 -6.17 17.71 -1.24
C PHE A 227 -5.94 19.20 -0.94
N ALA A 228 -5.05 19.51 0.01
CA ALA A 228 -4.68 20.87 0.40
C ALA A 228 -4.07 21.68 -0.77
N THR A 229 -3.46 21.01 -1.73
CA THR A 229 -2.99 21.60 -2.99
C THR A 229 -4.08 22.11 -3.91
N GLY A 230 -5.34 21.76 -3.63
CA GLY A 230 -6.46 22.07 -4.51
C GLY A 230 -6.81 20.97 -5.51
N VAL A 231 -5.98 19.94 -5.66
CA VAL A 231 -6.26 18.75 -6.47
C VAL A 231 -7.47 18.00 -5.93
N ARG A 232 -8.23 17.35 -6.79
CA ARG A 232 -9.38 16.53 -6.45
C ARG A 232 -9.13 15.09 -6.87
N GLY A 233 -9.35 14.14 -5.96
CA GLY A 233 -9.29 12.71 -6.24
C GLY A 233 -10.68 12.09 -6.26
N TYR A 234 -10.89 11.16 -7.16
CA TYR A 234 -12.14 10.41 -7.31
C TYR A 234 -11.83 8.93 -7.45
N LEU A 235 -12.50 8.09 -6.68
CA LEU A 235 -12.62 6.66 -6.96
C LEU A 235 -14.06 6.37 -7.37
N THR A 236 -14.23 5.69 -8.49
CA THR A 236 -15.53 5.26 -8.99
C THR A 236 -15.50 3.77 -9.26
N ARG A 237 -16.61 3.10 -8.95
CA ARG A 237 -16.74 1.69 -9.28
C ARG A 237 -16.85 1.52 -10.80
N GLY A 238 -15.94 0.75 -11.37
CA GLY A 238 -15.85 0.50 -12.81
C GLY A 238 -15.21 -0.84 -13.10
N SER A 239 -14.99 -1.13 -14.37
CA SER A 239 -14.24 -2.31 -14.81
C SER A 239 -12.76 -1.97 -14.90
N GLY A 240 -11.93 -2.96 -14.62
CA GLY A 240 -10.47 -2.79 -14.66
C GLY A 240 -9.91 -2.08 -13.42
N THR A 241 -8.70 -1.59 -13.55
CA THR A 241 -8.02 -0.69 -12.60
C THR A 241 -7.28 0.32 -13.46
N GLU A 242 -7.87 1.50 -13.60
CA GLU A 242 -7.38 2.56 -14.46
C GLU A 242 -7.40 3.88 -13.73
N PHE A 243 -6.39 4.72 -13.96
CA PHE A 243 -6.32 6.07 -13.40
C PHE A 243 -6.13 7.08 -14.52
N GLU A 244 -6.95 8.14 -14.50
CA GLU A 244 -6.76 9.30 -15.36
C GLU A 244 -6.34 10.49 -14.51
N ILE A 245 -5.22 11.10 -14.87
CA ILE A 245 -4.65 12.29 -14.23
C ILE A 245 -4.85 13.45 -15.21
N ASP A 246 -5.67 14.42 -14.83
CA ASP A 246 -6.04 15.57 -15.64
C ASP A 246 -5.29 16.81 -15.16
N GLY A 247 -4.54 17.42 -16.06
CA GLY A 247 -3.75 18.63 -15.82
C GLY A 247 -4.24 19.83 -16.64
N THR A 248 -3.53 20.98 -16.54
CA THR A 248 -3.83 22.19 -17.32
C THR A 248 -3.49 22.03 -18.79
N ASP A 249 -2.46 21.23 -19.09
CA ASP A 249 -1.84 21.12 -20.40
C ASP A 249 -1.85 19.69 -20.96
N GLY A 250 -2.78 18.86 -20.47
CA GLY A 250 -2.94 17.50 -20.95
C GLY A 250 -3.43 16.53 -19.88
N LYS A 251 -3.37 15.25 -20.22
CA LYS A 251 -3.72 14.16 -19.30
C LYS A 251 -2.88 12.91 -19.55
N ILE A 252 -2.74 12.11 -18.49
CA ILE A 252 -2.16 10.76 -18.53
C ILE A 252 -3.24 9.78 -18.08
N ARG A 253 -3.38 8.65 -18.79
CA ARG A 253 -4.25 7.55 -18.39
C ARG A 253 -3.45 6.26 -18.30
N THR A 254 -3.50 5.62 -17.14
CA THR A 254 -2.99 4.24 -16.97
C THR A 254 -4.09 3.24 -17.26
N THR A 255 -3.74 2.07 -17.80
CA THR A 255 -4.69 1.03 -18.16
C THR A 255 -4.30 -0.31 -17.55
N ASN A 256 -5.30 -1.18 -17.36
CA ASN A 256 -5.11 -2.58 -16.97
C ASN A 256 -4.18 -2.78 -15.76
N ASN A 257 -4.40 -2.02 -14.68
CA ASN A 257 -3.63 -2.11 -13.43
C ASN A 257 -2.13 -1.81 -13.61
N GLY A 258 -1.81 -0.80 -14.44
CA GLY A 258 -0.43 -0.37 -14.67
C GLY A 258 0.35 -1.20 -15.68
N LEU A 259 -0.34 -1.87 -16.62
CA LEU A 259 0.32 -2.52 -17.75
C LEU A 259 0.81 -1.52 -18.78
N ASP A 260 0.04 -0.43 -18.98
CA ASP A 260 0.36 0.59 -19.98
C ASP A 260 -0.17 1.96 -19.56
N ALA A 261 0.33 3.00 -20.21
CA ALA A 261 -0.16 4.36 -20.04
C ALA A 261 -0.11 5.12 -21.37
N ALA A 262 -1.08 6.02 -21.54
CA ALA A 262 -1.13 6.95 -22.66
C ALA A 262 -1.15 8.39 -22.13
N MET A 263 -0.44 9.27 -22.83
CA MET A 263 -0.43 10.71 -22.58
C MET A 263 -1.06 11.44 -23.74
N ARG A 264 -1.93 12.42 -23.46
CA ARG A 264 -2.57 13.24 -24.46
C ARG A 264 -2.38 14.70 -24.10
N VAL A 265 -1.95 15.51 -25.07
CA VAL A 265 -1.69 16.95 -24.92
C VAL A 265 -2.55 17.76 -25.92
N PRO A 266 -2.83 19.04 -25.65
CA PRO A 266 -3.59 19.87 -26.58
C PRO A 266 -2.90 20.02 -27.94
N GLU A 267 -3.67 19.93 -29.01
CA GLU A 267 -3.27 20.31 -30.35
C GLU A 267 -4.22 21.39 -30.88
N GLY A 268 -3.66 22.58 -31.17
CA GLY A 268 -4.40 23.71 -31.71
C GLY A 268 -5.37 24.36 -30.72
N ASP A 269 -6.34 25.14 -31.25
CA ASP A 269 -7.17 26.07 -30.47
C ASP A 269 -8.50 25.52 -29.90
N TRP A 270 -8.81 24.24 -30.09
CA TRP A 270 -10.14 23.70 -29.84
C TRP A 270 -10.26 22.66 -28.72
N ASN A 271 -9.37 22.66 -27.75
CA ASN A 271 -9.34 21.64 -26.68
C ASN A 271 -9.28 20.18 -27.19
N LEU A 272 -8.78 19.98 -28.41
CA LEU A 272 -8.50 18.64 -28.92
C LEU A 272 -7.24 18.15 -28.25
N LEU A 273 -7.27 16.91 -27.80
CA LEU A 273 -6.11 16.25 -27.21
C LEU A 273 -5.63 15.16 -28.17
N GLU A 274 -4.39 15.26 -28.60
CA GLU A 274 -3.72 14.22 -29.38
C GLU A 274 -2.83 13.37 -28.50
N GLU A 275 -2.79 12.07 -28.81
CA GLU A 275 -1.92 11.12 -28.13
C GLU A 275 -0.47 11.36 -28.52
N THR A 276 0.39 11.40 -27.53
CA THR A 276 1.83 11.52 -27.68
C THR A 276 2.53 10.32 -27.06
N SER A 277 3.80 10.13 -27.39
CA SER A 277 4.56 8.99 -26.86
C SER A 277 4.67 9.06 -25.33
N PHE A 278 4.38 7.95 -24.68
CA PHE A 278 4.62 7.77 -23.25
C PHE A 278 5.72 6.72 -23.04
N PRO A 279 6.74 7.02 -22.21
CA PRO A 279 7.80 6.06 -21.95
C PRO A 279 7.24 4.93 -21.07
N THR A 280 7.10 3.74 -21.65
CA THR A 280 6.66 2.55 -20.91
C THR A 280 7.88 1.80 -20.41
N PRO A 281 8.14 1.77 -19.09
CA PRO A 281 9.28 1.05 -18.54
C PRO A 281 9.07 -0.46 -18.61
N GLU A 282 10.16 -1.22 -18.50
CA GLU A 282 10.09 -2.67 -18.35
C GLU A 282 9.30 -3.04 -17.09
N PRO A 283 8.36 -3.98 -17.18
CA PRO A 283 7.57 -4.42 -16.06
C PRO A 283 8.41 -5.04 -14.95
N ARG A 284 8.11 -4.69 -13.70
CA ARG A 284 8.82 -5.19 -12.52
C ARG A 284 7.89 -5.36 -11.33
N SER A 285 8.22 -6.30 -10.45
CA SER A 285 7.49 -6.58 -9.22
C SER A 285 7.49 -5.39 -8.27
N GLY A 286 6.30 -5.00 -7.79
CA GLY A 286 6.17 -4.01 -6.73
C GLY A 286 6.68 -4.51 -5.38
N THR A 287 6.51 -5.80 -5.08
CA THR A 287 7.04 -6.42 -3.85
C THR A 287 8.58 -6.36 -3.82
N LEU A 288 9.22 -6.71 -4.95
CA LEU A 288 10.67 -6.60 -5.06
C LEU A 288 11.13 -5.14 -4.94
N GLY A 289 10.44 -4.21 -5.62
CA GLY A 289 10.75 -2.77 -5.51
C GLY A 289 10.62 -2.21 -4.09
N CYS A 290 9.63 -2.68 -3.32
CA CYS A 290 9.47 -2.33 -1.91
C CYS A 290 10.66 -2.78 -1.05
N ILE A 291 11.14 -4.02 -1.26
CA ILE A 291 12.29 -4.57 -0.52
C ILE A 291 13.59 -3.84 -0.91
N GLU A 292 13.78 -3.55 -2.18
CA GLU A 292 14.96 -2.83 -2.67
C GLU A 292 15.04 -1.40 -2.14
N GLU A 293 13.90 -0.72 -1.94
CA GLU A 293 13.90 0.58 -1.26
C GLU A 293 14.31 0.49 0.20
N LEU A 294 13.89 -0.57 0.93
CA LEU A 294 14.38 -0.77 2.29
C LEU A 294 15.89 -0.98 2.32
N VAL A 295 16.44 -1.75 1.37
CA VAL A 295 17.88 -1.95 1.24
C VAL A 295 18.60 -0.62 0.95
N ALA A 296 18.08 0.18 0.02
CA ALA A 296 18.65 1.49 -0.29
C ALA A 296 18.58 2.46 0.90
N ALA A 297 17.49 2.42 1.67
CA ALA A 297 17.34 3.25 2.86
C ALA A 297 18.28 2.80 4.00
N LEU A 298 18.50 1.50 4.17
CA LEU A 298 19.49 0.97 5.11
C LEU A 298 20.93 1.35 4.73
N ASP A 299 21.23 1.47 3.44
CA ASP A 299 22.52 2.00 2.95
C ASP A 299 22.65 3.53 3.16
N GLY A 300 21.55 4.23 3.44
CA GLY A 300 21.50 5.70 3.52
C GLY A 300 21.45 6.40 2.16
N ASP A 301 21.12 5.67 1.09
CA ASP A 301 21.11 6.21 -0.28
C ASP A 301 19.81 6.95 -0.63
N ALA A 302 18.67 6.57 -0.01
CA ALA A 302 17.35 7.15 -0.27
C ALA A 302 16.37 6.90 0.88
N ASP A 303 15.31 7.70 0.94
CA ASP A 303 14.15 7.44 1.80
C ASP A 303 13.20 6.43 1.14
N THR A 304 12.36 5.76 1.94
CA THR A 304 11.31 4.90 1.42
C THR A 304 10.15 5.72 0.85
N SER A 305 9.42 5.17 -0.13
CA SER A 305 8.30 5.88 -0.76
C SER A 305 6.94 5.62 -0.12
N ALA A 306 6.84 4.62 0.78
CA ALA A 306 5.65 4.37 1.60
C ALA A 306 6.00 4.32 3.11
N PRO A 307 6.64 5.38 3.66
CA PRO A 307 6.97 5.44 5.07
C PRO A 307 5.71 5.42 5.94
N ILE A 308 5.86 5.25 7.24
CA ILE A 308 4.74 5.05 8.16
C ILE A 308 3.72 6.19 8.12
N GLU A 309 4.15 7.43 7.92
CA GLU A 309 3.28 8.61 7.82
C GLU A 309 2.40 8.56 6.57
N VAL A 310 2.97 8.17 5.43
CA VAL A 310 2.22 7.99 4.18
C VAL A 310 1.27 6.80 4.29
N ALA A 311 1.70 5.71 4.92
CA ALA A 311 0.85 4.56 5.21
C ALA A 311 -0.35 4.93 6.08
N ALA A 312 -0.13 5.72 7.15
CA ALA A 312 -1.18 6.23 8.02
C ALA A 312 -2.15 7.17 7.28
N ALA A 313 -1.66 8.07 6.42
CA ALA A 313 -2.50 8.96 5.61
C ALA A 313 -3.40 8.19 4.64
N GLY A 314 -2.89 7.15 3.96
CA GLY A 314 -3.68 6.27 3.10
C GLY A 314 -4.73 5.47 3.87
N HIS A 315 -4.41 5.05 5.08
CA HIS A 315 -5.34 4.36 5.98
C HIS A 315 -6.44 5.31 6.47
N GLU A 316 -6.07 6.53 6.88
CA GLU A 316 -7.01 7.57 7.32
C GLU A 316 -7.99 7.95 6.22
N LEU A 317 -7.54 8.04 4.98
CA LEU A 317 -8.40 8.28 3.81
C LEU A 317 -9.50 7.21 3.68
N CYS A 318 -9.15 5.93 3.84
CA CYS A 318 -10.12 4.82 3.82
C CYS A 318 -11.13 4.89 4.97
N LEU A 319 -10.68 5.11 6.20
CA LEU A 319 -11.57 5.23 7.36
C LEU A 319 -12.45 6.48 7.27
N GLY A 320 -11.94 7.59 6.75
CA GLY A 320 -12.70 8.80 6.50
C GLY A 320 -13.84 8.59 5.49
N TRP A 321 -13.62 7.79 4.45
CA TRP A 321 -14.70 7.41 3.52
C TRP A 321 -15.81 6.62 4.22
N LEU A 322 -15.46 5.69 5.10
CA LEU A 322 -16.46 4.92 5.86
C LEU A 322 -17.22 5.78 6.86
N GLN A 323 -16.53 6.70 7.54
CA GLN A 323 -17.21 7.68 8.42
C GLN A 323 -18.13 8.62 7.63
N SER A 324 -17.75 9.01 6.40
CA SER A 324 -18.62 9.80 5.53
C SER A 324 -19.91 9.05 5.21
N GLN A 325 -19.84 7.78 4.83
CA GLN A 325 -21.03 6.95 4.57
C GLN A 325 -21.92 6.85 5.81
N LEU A 326 -21.34 6.56 6.98
CA LEU A 326 -22.08 6.48 8.25
C LEU A 326 -22.72 7.82 8.66
N ALA A 327 -22.15 8.92 8.19
CA ALA A 327 -22.71 10.28 8.34
C ALA A 327 -23.62 10.68 7.17
N GLU A 328 -24.24 9.70 6.48
CA GLU A 328 -25.17 9.95 5.35
C GLU A 328 -24.50 10.66 4.15
N GLY A 329 -23.25 10.32 3.86
CA GLY A 329 -22.47 10.92 2.77
C GLY A 329 -22.03 12.36 3.01
N LYS A 330 -21.97 12.81 4.26
CA LYS A 330 -21.45 14.14 4.59
C LYS A 330 -19.94 14.20 4.39
N ARG A 331 -19.46 15.40 4.15
CA ARG A 331 -18.05 15.74 4.16
C ARG A 331 -17.45 15.48 5.54
N ILE A 332 -16.32 14.79 5.58
CA ILE A 332 -15.52 14.53 6.77
C ILE A 332 -14.18 15.23 6.61
N GLU A 333 -13.86 16.13 7.53
CA GLU A 333 -12.56 16.81 7.58
C GLU A 333 -11.48 15.84 8.06
N LEU A 334 -10.25 16.00 7.55
CA LEU A 334 -9.08 15.28 8.04
C LEU A 334 -8.09 16.26 8.71
N PRO A 335 -7.36 15.82 9.72
CA PRO A 335 -7.37 14.48 10.31
C PRO A 335 -8.69 14.15 11.02
N LEU A 336 -9.04 12.86 11.08
CA LEU A 336 -10.27 12.39 11.73
C LEU A 336 -10.29 12.76 13.22
N GLU A 337 -11.40 13.32 13.69
CA GLU A 337 -11.58 13.63 15.13
C GLU A 337 -11.75 12.33 15.95
N ASP A 338 -12.54 11.39 15.46
CA ASP A 338 -12.73 10.08 16.09
C ASP A 338 -11.68 9.08 15.59
N ARG A 339 -10.59 8.97 16.32
CA ARG A 339 -9.49 8.05 16.06
C ARG A 339 -9.80 6.61 16.48
N SER A 340 -10.84 6.39 17.29
CA SER A 340 -11.20 5.08 17.85
C SER A 340 -12.12 4.25 16.94
N PHE A 341 -12.70 4.88 15.90
CA PHE A 341 -13.48 4.17 14.90
C PHE A 341 -12.65 3.08 14.24
N SER A 342 -13.19 1.87 14.21
CA SER A 342 -12.46 0.70 13.72
C SER A 342 -13.30 -0.18 12.79
N VAL A 343 -12.61 -1.01 12.01
CA VAL A 343 -13.23 -1.95 11.08
C VAL A 343 -12.74 -3.36 11.37
N GLU A 344 -13.69 -4.31 11.54
CA GLU A 344 -13.36 -5.73 11.63
C GLU A 344 -12.77 -6.19 10.29
N PRO A 345 -11.60 -6.83 10.29
CA PRO A 345 -11.09 -7.47 9.07
C PRO A 345 -12.05 -8.58 8.63
N GLY A 346 -12.42 -8.57 7.36
CA GLY A 346 -13.21 -9.65 6.78
C GLY A 346 -12.44 -10.99 6.73
N ASP A 347 -13.12 -12.05 6.29
CA ASP A 347 -12.52 -13.38 6.07
C ASP A 347 -11.78 -13.43 4.70
N TRP A 348 -10.84 -12.49 4.47
CA TRP A 348 -10.11 -12.43 3.21
C TRP A 348 -8.99 -13.44 3.08
#